data_22a261b9002b8d01fa082cdecf0b91c6
#
_entry.id   22a261b9002b8d01fa082cdecf0b91c6
#
_cell.length_a   1.000
_cell.length_b   1.000
_cell.length_c   1.000
_cell.angle_alpha   90.00
_cell.angle_beta   90.00
_cell.angle_gamma   90.00
#
_symmetry.space_group_name_H-M   'P 1'
#
loop_
_entity.id
_entity.type
_entity.pdbx_description
1 polymer ?
#
loop_
_entity_poly.entity_id
_entity_poly.type
_entity_poly.pdbx_seq_one_letter_code
_entity_poly.pdbx_strand_id
1 'polypeptide(L)'
;MSYASPHFVMFEKSIARVEALLKGMVFDCHACGQCVLRQTGLICPMSCPKGLRNGPCGGTLHGECEVYPDKQCVWVRIHDRNARSKFNRPYLLPSPDARLHHTSSYLNHLLGADTLTREPLPYLCLGTHRTLLPAQTPSGLEGRLKAGAFVRTCELRAPRGTDFTAFREEALLVRGHFDAVNATAYLNARPSLPSPVVAAELVQLGIEPVCQSTCRDHTKTTFIAELLQNQLNAVPNVLCLTGDSYAGVPKIKQVFDMDGALMVYEARHLRETGVVHFTGERMTNPPKPFLGAAINPFTEPANVPIRRLKQKVAAGVDFIQTQLVFDIKGFECFMERVVAERIHEDVFILAGIPVVTSRAGLAVLPRIPGVHLPQAAMERLERAPDLAAEGVAFAAELATAASRIPGVAGVHLMLFGPTHAVLPQIAAALPDESPSNPTPSCLSPT
;
A
#
# COMPACT_ATOMS: atom_id res chain seq x y z
N MET A 1 13.71 -4.16 -35.00
CA MET A 1 15.03 -3.99 -34.36
C MET A 1 16.08 -4.07 -35.43
N SER A 2 16.66 -2.97 -35.91
CA SER A 2 17.79 -2.97 -36.82
C SER A 2 19.00 -3.50 -36.05
N TYR A 3 19.69 -4.49 -36.59
CA TYR A 3 20.94 -5.02 -36.04
C TYR A 3 21.97 -3.89 -35.99
N ALA A 4 22.24 -3.37 -34.79
CA ALA A 4 23.32 -2.45 -34.58
C ALA A 4 24.63 -3.13 -35.00
N SER A 5 25.53 -2.41 -35.67
CA SER A 5 26.82 -2.98 -36.09
C SER A 5 27.61 -3.49 -34.88
N PRO A 6 28.43 -4.54 -35.01
CA PRO A 6 29.24 -5.07 -33.90
C PRO A 6 30.12 -4.00 -33.25
N HIS A 7 30.58 -3.02 -33.99
CA HIS A 7 31.35 -1.87 -33.50
C HIS A 7 30.51 -0.95 -32.58
N PHE A 8 29.23 -0.72 -32.91
CA PHE A 8 28.32 0.07 -32.07
C PHE A 8 28.05 -0.64 -30.76
N VAL A 9 27.81 -1.95 -30.76
CA VAL A 9 27.59 -2.75 -29.53
C VAL A 9 28.82 -2.74 -28.63
N MET A 10 30.02 -2.81 -29.18
CA MET A 10 31.27 -2.76 -28.42
C MET A 10 31.51 -1.36 -27.83
N PHE A 11 31.21 -0.30 -28.56
CA PHE A 11 31.30 1.08 -28.15
C PHE A 11 30.30 1.34 -27.00
N GLU A 12 29.04 0.92 -27.15
CA GLU A 12 28.02 1.04 -26.12
C GLU A 12 28.42 0.37 -24.81
N LYS A 13 28.92 -0.87 -24.87
CA LYS A 13 29.41 -1.60 -23.69
C LYS A 13 30.57 -0.89 -22.99
N SER A 14 31.46 -0.25 -23.74
CA SER A 14 32.59 0.50 -23.17
C SER A 14 32.10 1.75 -22.43
N ILE A 15 31.19 2.52 -23.02
CA ILE A 15 30.58 3.68 -22.37
C ILE A 15 29.80 3.24 -21.11
N ALA A 16 28.99 2.17 -21.20
CA ALA A 16 28.22 1.67 -20.07
C ALA A 16 29.13 1.28 -18.89
N ARG A 17 30.29 0.67 -19.13
CA ARG A 17 31.24 0.31 -18.09
C ARG A 17 31.85 1.53 -17.41
N VAL A 18 32.30 2.52 -18.19
CA VAL A 18 32.86 3.77 -17.65
C VAL A 18 31.79 4.55 -16.87
N GLU A 19 30.60 4.65 -17.42
CA GLU A 19 29.48 5.29 -16.74
C GLU A 19 29.12 4.60 -15.42
N ALA A 20 29.01 3.28 -15.41
CA ALA A 20 28.74 2.48 -14.22
C ALA A 20 29.81 2.67 -13.14
N LEU A 21 31.10 2.70 -13.51
CA LEU A 21 32.20 2.94 -12.61
C LEU A 21 32.11 4.33 -11.97
N LEU A 22 31.99 5.37 -12.78
CA LEU A 22 31.94 6.76 -12.30
C LEU A 22 30.70 7.02 -11.43
N LYS A 23 29.53 6.61 -11.91
CA LYS A 23 28.28 6.75 -11.15
C LYS A 23 28.22 5.85 -9.92
N GLY A 24 28.87 4.67 -9.97
CA GLY A 24 29.01 3.77 -8.82
C GLY A 24 29.75 4.44 -7.66
N MET A 25 30.90 5.07 -7.96
CA MET A 25 31.70 5.75 -6.94
C MET A 25 30.98 6.97 -6.32
N VAL A 26 30.17 7.70 -7.09
CA VAL A 26 29.58 8.99 -6.64
C VAL A 26 28.15 8.82 -6.13
N PHE A 27 27.35 7.91 -6.72
CA PHE A 27 25.91 7.82 -6.48
C PHE A 27 25.44 6.43 -6.05
N ASP A 28 26.35 5.50 -5.77
CA ASP A 28 26.00 4.09 -5.52
C ASP A 28 25.08 3.52 -6.63
N CYS A 29 25.50 3.72 -7.90
CA CYS A 29 24.69 3.40 -9.07
C CYS A 29 24.64 1.91 -9.34
N HIS A 30 23.45 1.38 -9.55
CA HIS A 30 23.16 -0.04 -9.86
C HIS A 30 23.04 -0.31 -11.36
N ALA A 31 23.53 0.56 -12.23
CA ALA A 31 23.58 0.40 -13.67
C ALA A 31 22.23 -0.05 -14.33
N CYS A 32 21.11 0.53 -13.87
CA CYS A 32 19.78 0.17 -14.41
C CYS A 32 19.53 0.67 -15.84
N GLY A 33 20.41 1.50 -16.39
CA GLY A 33 20.28 2.06 -17.74
C GLY A 33 19.23 3.16 -17.93
N GLN A 34 18.52 3.55 -16.85
CA GLN A 34 17.35 4.45 -16.85
C GLN A 34 17.44 5.45 -15.72
N CYS A 35 18.35 6.42 -15.87
CA CYS A 35 18.76 7.28 -14.77
C CYS A 35 17.68 8.29 -14.37
N VAL A 36 17.25 8.24 -13.10
CA VAL A 36 16.29 9.17 -12.49
C VAL A 36 16.89 10.00 -11.34
N LEU A 37 18.23 10.11 -11.28
CA LEU A 37 18.92 10.87 -10.23
C LEU A 37 18.46 12.31 -10.08
N ARG A 38 18.03 12.94 -11.18
CA ARG A 38 17.47 14.29 -11.18
C ARG A 38 16.20 14.38 -10.33
N GLN A 39 15.33 13.37 -10.40
CA GLN A 39 14.07 13.31 -9.64
C GLN A 39 14.28 12.88 -8.19
N THR A 40 15.38 12.18 -7.91
CA THR A 40 15.65 11.56 -6.60
C THR A 40 16.73 12.29 -5.79
N GLY A 41 16.98 13.57 -6.10
CA GLY A 41 17.95 14.39 -5.35
C GLY A 41 19.38 13.84 -5.40
N LEU A 42 19.78 13.24 -6.53
CA LEU A 42 21.07 12.59 -6.77
C LEU A 42 21.34 11.36 -5.91
N ILE A 43 20.31 10.69 -5.41
CA ILE A 43 20.39 9.42 -4.71
C ILE A 43 19.82 8.32 -5.59
N CYS A 44 20.58 7.24 -5.83
CA CYS A 44 20.12 6.15 -6.68
C CYS A 44 18.97 5.36 -6.01
N PRO A 45 17.75 5.33 -6.55
CA PRO A 45 16.65 4.60 -5.94
C PRO A 45 16.80 3.08 -6.05
N MET A 46 17.66 2.60 -6.97
CA MET A 46 17.92 1.17 -7.16
C MET A 46 18.78 0.57 -6.04
N SER A 47 19.31 1.39 -5.11
CA SER A 47 19.87 0.90 -3.83
C SER A 47 18.79 0.35 -2.88
N CYS A 48 17.50 0.47 -3.23
CA CYS A 48 16.41 -0.20 -2.54
C CYS A 48 16.47 -1.72 -2.78
N PRO A 49 16.55 -2.58 -1.74
CA PRO A 49 16.64 -4.03 -1.93
C PRO A 49 15.40 -4.66 -2.55
N LYS A 50 14.25 -3.98 -2.52
CA LYS A 50 13.03 -4.36 -3.23
C LYS A 50 12.94 -3.77 -4.65
N GLY A 51 13.95 -3.00 -5.10
CA GLY A 51 13.97 -2.38 -6.43
C GLY A 51 12.87 -1.32 -6.66
N LEU A 52 12.26 -0.77 -5.61
CA LEU A 52 11.14 0.16 -5.73
C LEU A 52 11.56 1.47 -6.37
N ARG A 53 10.72 1.98 -7.27
CA ARG A 53 10.87 3.30 -7.92
C ARG A 53 10.03 4.39 -7.23
N ASN A 54 9.09 4.03 -6.34
CA ASN A 54 8.23 4.93 -5.57
C ASN A 54 8.13 4.44 -4.12
N GLY A 55 9.21 4.55 -3.35
CA GLY A 55 9.23 4.20 -1.94
C GLY A 55 8.93 5.39 -1.01
N PRO A 56 9.06 5.21 0.29
CA PRO A 56 9.36 3.95 0.97
C PRO A 56 8.19 2.95 0.94
N CYS A 57 8.51 1.67 1.21
CA CYS A 57 7.49 0.66 1.54
C CYS A 57 6.94 0.89 2.96
N GLY A 58 5.86 0.19 3.32
CA GLY A 58 5.23 0.33 4.64
C GLY A 58 6.06 -0.18 5.82
N GLY A 59 7.11 -0.98 5.56
CA GLY A 59 7.94 -1.59 6.60
C GLY A 59 9.09 -0.73 7.14
N THR A 60 9.18 0.53 6.72
CA THR A 60 10.19 1.47 7.24
C THR A 60 9.79 1.94 8.64
N LEU A 61 10.69 1.77 9.61
CA LEU A 61 10.53 2.23 11.00
C LEU A 61 11.79 3.00 11.40
N HIS A 62 11.66 4.12 12.12
CA HIS A 62 12.74 5.02 12.52
C HIS A 62 13.69 5.43 11.37
N GLY A 63 13.14 5.50 10.15
CA GLY A 63 13.93 5.79 8.96
C GLY A 63 14.78 4.64 8.43
N GLU A 64 14.75 3.47 9.06
CA GLU A 64 15.52 2.28 8.71
C GLU A 64 14.81 1.38 7.70
N CYS A 65 15.59 0.57 6.97
CA CYS A 65 15.07 -0.35 5.96
C CYS A 65 14.64 -1.68 6.58
N GLU A 66 13.44 -2.18 6.27
CA GLU A 66 12.97 -3.47 6.78
C GLU A 66 13.81 -4.69 6.34
N VAL A 67 14.53 -4.57 5.21
CA VAL A 67 15.37 -5.65 4.66
C VAL A 67 16.80 -5.59 5.25
N TYR A 68 17.29 -4.38 5.50
CA TYR A 68 18.60 -4.09 6.09
C TYR A 68 18.41 -3.15 7.29
N PRO A 69 18.04 -3.68 8.47
CA PRO A 69 17.69 -2.87 9.64
C PRO A 69 18.81 -1.94 10.15
N ASP A 70 20.05 -2.23 9.79
CA ASP A 70 21.25 -1.44 10.09
C ASP A 70 21.50 -0.31 9.07
N LYS A 71 20.66 -0.16 8.04
CA LYS A 71 20.80 0.84 7.00
C LYS A 71 19.58 1.76 6.92
N GLN A 72 19.87 3.05 6.80
CA GLN A 72 18.83 4.03 6.50
C GLN A 72 18.13 3.72 5.17
N CYS A 73 16.81 3.80 5.15
CA CYS A 73 16.01 3.58 3.94
C CYS A 73 16.39 4.61 2.87
N VAL A 74 16.75 4.14 1.68
CA VAL A 74 17.12 5.01 0.56
C VAL A 74 16.02 5.99 0.18
N TRP A 75 14.75 5.57 0.29
CA TRP A 75 13.60 6.41 -0.03
C TRP A 75 13.33 7.48 1.03
N VAL A 76 13.60 7.21 2.30
CA VAL A 76 13.59 8.24 3.35
C VAL A 76 14.64 9.31 3.04
N ARG A 77 15.87 8.90 2.68
CA ARG A 77 16.93 9.81 2.25
C ARG A 77 16.53 10.65 1.03
N ILE A 78 15.90 10.04 0.02
CA ILE A 78 15.41 10.73 -1.18
C ILE A 78 14.35 11.77 -0.81
N HIS A 79 13.40 11.41 0.04
CA HIS A 79 12.34 12.33 0.46
C HIS A 79 12.87 13.51 1.29
N ASP A 80 13.79 13.26 2.22
CA ASP A 80 14.43 14.32 3.00
C ASP A 80 15.23 15.27 2.08
N ARG A 81 16.00 14.73 1.13
CA ARG A 81 16.74 15.52 0.16
C ARG A 81 15.82 16.38 -0.71
N ASN A 82 14.75 15.79 -1.21
CA ASN A 82 13.79 16.47 -2.07
C ASN A 82 12.93 17.50 -1.32
N ALA A 83 12.70 17.34 -0.02
CA ALA A 83 11.98 18.33 0.79
C ALA A 83 12.62 19.71 0.74
N ARG A 84 13.94 19.78 0.55
CA ARG A 84 14.75 21.01 0.47
C ARG A 84 14.96 21.52 -0.97
N SER A 85 14.35 20.87 -1.97
CA SER A 85 14.60 21.17 -3.37
C SER A 85 13.33 21.59 -4.12
N LYS A 86 13.52 22.14 -5.34
CA LYS A 86 12.42 22.47 -6.27
C LYS A 86 11.61 21.21 -6.70
N PHE A 87 12.13 19.99 -6.45
CA PHE A 87 11.48 18.71 -6.74
C PHE A 87 10.58 18.21 -5.59
N ASN A 88 10.07 19.13 -4.77
CA ASN A 88 9.20 18.80 -3.64
C ASN A 88 7.78 18.31 -4.03
N ARG A 89 7.42 18.34 -5.31
CA ARG A 89 6.13 17.81 -5.77
C ARG A 89 6.13 16.28 -5.74
N PRO A 90 5.00 15.63 -5.38
CA PRO A 90 4.88 14.19 -5.53
C PRO A 90 5.06 13.83 -7.02
N TYR A 91 5.66 12.71 -7.30
CA TYR A 91 5.82 12.14 -8.64
C TYR A 91 5.62 10.63 -8.56
N LEU A 92 5.25 10.02 -9.67
CA LEU A 92 5.13 8.59 -9.82
C LEU A 92 6.06 8.15 -10.94
N LEU A 93 7.13 7.43 -10.61
CA LEU A 93 8.07 6.90 -11.58
C LEU A 93 7.60 5.54 -12.09
N PRO A 94 7.66 5.27 -13.38
CA PRO A 94 7.33 3.94 -13.92
C PRO A 94 8.36 2.89 -13.48
N SER A 95 7.98 1.61 -13.54
CA SER A 95 8.90 0.50 -13.29
C SER A 95 10.07 0.51 -14.29
N PRO A 96 11.27 0.08 -13.88
CA PRO A 96 12.39 0.00 -14.80
C PRO A 96 12.18 -1.10 -15.84
N ASP A 97 12.66 -0.87 -17.05
CA ASP A 97 12.77 -1.90 -18.09
C ASP A 97 14.04 -2.75 -17.86
N ALA A 98 13.85 -4.04 -17.54
CA ALA A 98 14.95 -4.94 -17.25
C ALA A 98 15.91 -5.13 -18.46
N ARG A 99 15.45 -4.88 -19.70
CA ARG A 99 16.27 -4.98 -20.91
C ARG A 99 17.36 -3.92 -20.97
N LEU A 100 17.17 -2.79 -20.27
CA LEU A 100 18.14 -1.69 -20.23
C LEU A 100 19.17 -1.83 -19.09
N HIS A 101 19.07 -2.87 -18.25
CA HIS A 101 20.07 -3.12 -17.22
C HIS A 101 21.46 -3.36 -17.83
N HIS A 102 22.48 -2.79 -17.22
CA HIS A 102 23.88 -2.83 -17.66
C HIS A 102 24.16 -2.15 -19.01
N THR A 103 23.20 -1.36 -19.55
CA THR A 103 23.41 -0.47 -20.68
C THR A 103 23.73 0.95 -20.21
N SER A 104 24.21 1.80 -21.13
CA SER A 104 24.49 3.21 -20.80
C SER A 104 23.22 4.04 -20.69
N SER A 105 22.95 4.58 -19.49
CA SER A 105 21.81 5.47 -19.32
C SER A 105 21.92 6.78 -20.09
N TYR A 106 23.15 7.22 -20.40
CA TYR A 106 23.42 8.38 -21.26
C TYR A 106 23.02 8.11 -22.72
N LEU A 107 23.45 6.98 -23.25
CA LEU A 107 23.08 6.59 -24.62
C LEU A 107 21.59 6.28 -24.74
N ASN A 108 21.00 5.59 -23.76
CA ASN A 108 19.57 5.31 -23.75
C ASN A 108 18.75 6.60 -23.77
N HIS A 109 19.20 7.62 -23.04
CA HIS A 109 18.57 8.93 -23.05
C HIS A 109 18.67 9.61 -24.43
N LEU A 110 19.88 9.63 -25.04
CA LEU A 110 20.08 10.23 -26.36
C LEU A 110 19.27 9.53 -27.47
N LEU A 111 19.12 8.22 -27.36
CA LEU A 111 18.38 7.40 -28.32
C LEU A 111 16.87 7.29 -28.00
N GLY A 112 16.40 7.88 -26.90
CA GLY A 112 15.00 7.79 -26.48
C GLY A 112 14.58 6.41 -25.98
N ALA A 113 15.52 5.50 -25.73
CA ALA A 113 15.20 4.12 -25.30
C ALA A 113 14.63 4.07 -23.88
N ASP A 114 14.91 5.06 -23.03
CA ASP A 114 14.46 5.16 -21.64
C ASP A 114 13.24 6.08 -21.44
N THR A 115 12.65 6.62 -22.50
CA THR A 115 11.59 7.64 -22.42
C THR A 115 10.41 7.16 -21.59
N LEU A 116 9.94 5.93 -21.81
CA LEU A 116 8.78 5.36 -21.10
C LEU A 116 9.06 4.99 -19.64
N THR A 117 10.32 4.96 -19.21
CA THR A 117 10.71 4.50 -17.86
C THR A 117 11.41 5.56 -17.03
N ARG A 118 11.74 6.70 -17.64
CA ARG A 118 12.41 7.84 -17.01
C ARG A 118 11.45 8.98 -16.66
N GLU A 119 10.52 9.27 -17.54
CA GLU A 119 9.56 10.37 -17.31
C GLU A 119 8.52 9.96 -16.25
N PRO A 120 8.20 10.85 -15.30
CA PRO A 120 7.11 10.61 -14.36
C PRO A 120 5.78 10.39 -15.07
N LEU A 121 5.01 9.43 -14.57
CA LEU A 121 3.66 9.19 -15.04
C LEU A 121 2.75 10.39 -14.72
N PRO A 122 1.74 10.68 -15.56
CA PRO A 122 0.77 11.72 -15.29
C PRO A 122 -0.05 11.38 -14.04
N TYR A 123 -0.45 12.42 -13.30
CA TYR A 123 -1.39 12.23 -12.20
C TYR A 123 -2.76 11.89 -12.76
N LEU A 124 -3.38 10.84 -12.21
CA LEU A 124 -4.75 10.46 -12.56
C LEU A 124 -5.77 11.25 -11.74
N CYS A 125 -5.44 11.52 -10.49
CA CYS A 125 -6.33 12.22 -9.55
C CYS A 125 -5.49 13.03 -8.56
N LEU A 126 -5.76 14.33 -8.44
CA LEU A 126 -5.23 15.15 -7.37
C LEU A 126 -6.12 16.40 -7.24
N GLY A 127 -6.63 16.67 -6.03
CA GLY A 127 -7.50 17.83 -5.76
C GLY A 127 -8.85 17.74 -6.47
N THR A 128 -9.36 16.55 -6.71
CA THR A 128 -10.64 16.31 -7.41
C THR A 128 -11.83 16.14 -6.46
N HIS A 129 -11.61 16.21 -5.15
CA HIS A 129 -12.62 15.97 -4.12
C HIS A 129 -13.41 14.66 -4.35
N ARG A 130 -12.70 13.59 -4.65
CA ARG A 130 -13.26 12.31 -5.10
C ARG A 130 -14.20 11.68 -4.08
N THR A 131 -14.03 11.94 -2.80
CA THR A 131 -14.92 11.44 -1.76
C THR A 131 -16.34 11.99 -1.89
N LEU A 132 -16.51 13.16 -2.53
CA LEU A 132 -17.79 13.81 -2.80
C LEU A 132 -18.46 13.37 -4.11
N LEU A 133 -17.73 12.68 -5.00
CA LEU A 133 -18.29 12.19 -6.26
C LEU A 133 -19.19 10.96 -6.01
N PRO A 134 -20.20 10.69 -6.85
CA PRO A 134 -20.99 9.46 -6.77
C PRO A 134 -20.13 8.19 -6.85
N ALA A 135 -20.65 7.09 -6.31
CA ALA A 135 -20.00 5.77 -6.43
C ALA A 135 -19.85 5.39 -7.91
N GLN A 136 -18.68 4.83 -8.26
CA GLN A 136 -18.29 4.52 -9.64
C GLN A 136 -18.01 3.03 -9.88
N THR A 137 -18.01 2.23 -8.81
CA THR A 137 -17.74 0.80 -8.85
C THR A 137 -18.94 0.01 -8.30
N PRO A 138 -19.00 -1.30 -8.49
CA PRO A 138 -20.04 -2.14 -7.90
C PRO A 138 -19.86 -2.39 -6.39
N SER A 139 -18.92 -1.71 -5.72
CA SER A 139 -18.59 -1.90 -4.32
C SER A 139 -19.67 -1.32 -3.38
N GLY A 140 -20.17 -2.15 -2.48
CA GLY A 140 -21.01 -1.71 -1.36
C GLY A 140 -20.21 -0.87 -0.36
N LEU A 141 -18.94 -1.20 -0.15
CA LEU A 141 -18.02 -0.40 0.69
C LEU A 141 -17.87 1.02 0.14
N GLU A 142 -17.70 1.19 -1.20
CA GLU A 142 -17.71 2.51 -1.81
C GLU A 142 -19.02 3.25 -1.53
N GLY A 143 -20.15 2.57 -1.72
CA GLY A 143 -21.48 3.15 -1.49
C GLY A 143 -21.67 3.64 -0.06
N ARG A 144 -21.26 2.85 0.93
CA ARG A 144 -21.30 3.21 2.36
C ARG A 144 -20.41 4.42 2.69
N LEU A 145 -19.17 4.41 2.20
CA LEU A 145 -18.23 5.53 2.39
C LEU A 145 -18.76 6.83 1.75
N LYS A 146 -19.31 6.75 0.54
CA LYS A 146 -19.91 7.90 -0.17
C LYS A 146 -21.15 8.44 0.53
N ALA A 147 -21.89 7.58 1.22
CA ALA A 147 -23.03 7.97 2.04
C ALA A 147 -22.63 8.62 3.40
N GLY A 148 -21.33 8.72 3.69
CA GLY A 148 -20.84 9.27 4.96
C GLY A 148 -20.88 8.30 6.14
N ALA A 149 -21.13 7.01 5.89
CA ALA A 149 -21.10 6.00 6.94
C ALA A 149 -19.67 5.82 7.49
N PHE A 150 -19.56 5.60 8.81
CA PHE A 150 -18.32 5.15 9.43
C PHE A 150 -18.16 3.64 9.22
N VAL A 151 -17.31 3.26 8.27
CA VAL A 151 -17.19 1.85 7.86
C VAL A 151 -16.32 1.03 8.80
N ARG A 152 -16.65 -0.25 8.89
CA ARG A 152 -15.97 -1.25 9.70
C ARG A 152 -15.48 -2.35 8.79
N THR A 153 -14.19 -2.61 8.78
CA THR A 153 -13.60 -3.71 8.03
C THR A 153 -12.74 -4.57 8.95
N CYS A 154 -12.57 -5.83 8.61
CA CYS A 154 -11.63 -6.74 9.30
C CYS A 154 -10.93 -7.62 8.28
N GLU A 155 -10.05 -8.51 8.73
CA GLU A 155 -9.34 -9.43 7.85
C GLU A 155 -9.50 -10.88 8.30
N LEU A 156 -9.55 -11.80 7.34
CA LEU A 156 -9.50 -13.24 7.52
C LEU A 156 -8.27 -13.82 6.84
N ARG A 157 -7.60 -14.72 7.54
CA ARG A 157 -6.40 -15.40 7.03
C ARG A 157 -6.76 -16.48 6.04
N ALA A 158 -6.10 -16.47 4.89
CA ALA A 158 -6.27 -17.52 3.88
C ALA A 158 -5.89 -18.91 4.43
N PRO A 159 -6.71 -19.96 4.16
CA PRO A 159 -6.39 -21.33 4.51
C PRO A 159 -5.07 -21.81 3.91
N ARG A 160 -4.34 -22.65 4.63
CA ARG A 160 -3.09 -23.29 4.17
C ARG A 160 -3.27 -24.60 3.44
N GLY A 161 -4.49 -24.97 3.16
CA GLY A 161 -4.89 -26.17 2.44
C GLY A 161 -6.16 -25.89 1.66
N THR A 162 -6.75 -26.92 1.09
CA THR A 162 -7.96 -26.82 0.26
C THR A 162 -9.27 -26.97 1.04
N ASP A 163 -9.19 -27.14 2.37
CA ASP A 163 -10.36 -27.21 3.25
C ASP A 163 -10.76 -25.82 3.75
N PHE A 164 -11.98 -25.41 3.42
CA PHE A 164 -12.56 -24.14 3.83
C PHE A 164 -13.40 -24.22 5.12
N THR A 165 -13.54 -25.38 5.75
CA THR A 165 -14.48 -25.57 6.88
C THR A 165 -14.22 -24.56 8.00
N ALA A 166 -13.01 -24.53 8.55
CA ALA A 166 -12.66 -23.58 9.62
C ALA A 166 -12.72 -22.11 9.13
N PHE A 167 -12.36 -21.84 7.88
CA PHE A 167 -12.44 -20.48 7.32
C PHE A 167 -13.90 -20.00 7.24
N ARG A 168 -14.84 -20.86 6.81
CA ARG A 168 -16.28 -20.55 6.74
C ARG A 168 -16.85 -20.29 8.12
N GLU A 169 -16.47 -21.08 9.12
CA GLU A 169 -16.88 -20.86 10.51
C GLU A 169 -16.45 -19.48 11.00
N GLU A 170 -15.18 -19.09 10.82
CA GLU A 170 -14.67 -17.77 11.20
C GLU A 170 -15.32 -16.64 10.37
N ALA A 171 -15.59 -16.87 9.08
CA ALA A 171 -16.26 -15.88 8.23
C ALA A 171 -17.70 -15.61 8.68
N LEU A 172 -18.42 -16.65 9.12
CA LEU A 172 -19.79 -16.50 9.63
C LEU A 172 -19.84 -15.72 10.94
N LEU A 173 -18.79 -15.72 11.77
CA LEU A 173 -18.72 -14.92 12.99
C LEU A 173 -18.69 -13.41 12.72
N VAL A 174 -18.16 -13.01 11.57
CA VAL A 174 -18.02 -11.58 11.21
C VAL A 174 -19.09 -11.11 10.22
N ARG A 175 -19.85 -12.02 9.60
CA ARG A 175 -20.89 -11.70 8.63
C ARG A 175 -21.97 -10.80 9.22
N GLY A 176 -22.29 -9.71 8.53
CA GLY A 176 -23.30 -8.74 8.95
C GLY A 176 -22.85 -7.74 10.01
N HIS A 177 -21.61 -7.88 10.52
CA HIS A 177 -21.01 -6.94 11.49
C HIS A 177 -20.00 -6.00 10.83
N PHE A 178 -19.54 -6.33 9.63
CA PHE A 178 -18.54 -5.58 8.88
C PHE A 178 -19.03 -5.24 7.48
N ASP A 179 -18.64 -4.05 7.00
CA ASP A 179 -18.98 -3.57 5.66
C ASP A 179 -18.17 -4.28 4.57
N ALA A 180 -16.95 -4.71 4.89
CA ALA A 180 -16.14 -5.57 4.03
C ALA A 180 -15.08 -6.35 4.85
N VAL A 181 -14.62 -7.48 4.29
CA VAL A 181 -13.65 -8.38 4.92
C VAL A 181 -12.45 -8.61 4.00
N ASN A 182 -11.24 -8.32 4.46
CA ASN A 182 -10.02 -8.56 3.69
C ASN A 182 -9.71 -10.06 3.61
N ALA A 183 -9.56 -10.56 2.38
CA ALA A 183 -8.92 -11.85 2.10
C ALA A 183 -7.40 -11.61 2.03
N THR A 184 -6.65 -12.12 3.04
CA THR A 184 -5.22 -11.83 3.15
C THR A 184 -4.39 -12.50 2.05
N ALA A 185 -3.34 -11.81 1.58
CA ALA A 185 -2.32 -12.39 0.74
C ALA A 185 -1.38 -13.31 1.54
N TYR A 186 -0.43 -13.97 0.86
CA TYR A 186 0.55 -14.88 1.48
C TYR A 186 1.32 -14.23 2.62
N LEU A 187 1.11 -14.71 3.86
CA LEU A 187 1.78 -14.20 5.05
C LEU A 187 3.09 -14.96 5.32
N ASN A 188 4.16 -14.22 5.63
CA ASN A 188 5.44 -14.79 6.08
C ASN A 188 6.01 -15.87 5.15
N ALA A 189 5.92 -15.71 3.84
CA ALA A 189 6.39 -16.67 2.83
C ALA A 189 5.81 -18.10 2.98
N ARG A 190 4.68 -18.23 3.64
CA ARG A 190 4.01 -19.53 3.81
C ARG A 190 2.94 -19.73 2.76
N PRO A 191 2.95 -20.86 2.05
CA PRO A 191 1.90 -21.19 1.09
C PRO A 191 0.52 -21.19 1.76
N SER A 192 -0.44 -20.55 1.08
CA SER A 192 -1.86 -20.54 1.42
C SER A 192 -2.67 -20.48 0.13
N LEU A 193 -3.99 -20.57 0.21
CA LEU A 193 -4.84 -20.27 -0.94
C LEU A 193 -4.63 -18.82 -1.39
N PRO A 194 -4.66 -18.54 -2.71
CA PRO A 194 -4.58 -17.19 -3.24
C PRO A 194 -5.74 -16.31 -2.76
N SER A 195 -5.46 -15.02 -2.50
CA SER A 195 -6.51 -14.06 -2.05
C SER A 195 -7.74 -14.03 -2.95
N PRO A 196 -7.65 -14.09 -4.31
CA PRO A 196 -8.83 -14.11 -5.16
C PRO A 196 -9.75 -15.32 -4.94
N VAL A 197 -9.17 -16.47 -4.60
CA VAL A 197 -9.94 -17.69 -4.30
C VAL A 197 -10.69 -17.52 -2.97
N VAL A 198 -10.02 -16.97 -1.97
CA VAL A 198 -10.61 -16.68 -0.65
C VAL A 198 -11.68 -15.58 -0.76
N ALA A 199 -11.42 -14.55 -1.57
CA ALA A 199 -12.38 -13.48 -1.84
C ALA A 199 -13.65 -14.00 -2.55
N ALA A 200 -13.50 -14.91 -3.51
CA ALA A 200 -14.64 -15.56 -4.17
C ALA A 200 -15.47 -16.40 -3.18
N GLU A 201 -14.84 -17.07 -2.24
CA GLU A 201 -15.53 -17.80 -1.16
C GLU A 201 -16.33 -16.86 -0.26
N LEU A 202 -15.77 -15.69 0.11
CA LEU A 202 -16.49 -14.67 0.88
C LEU A 202 -17.73 -14.16 0.13
N VAL A 203 -17.64 -13.93 -1.19
CA VAL A 203 -18.80 -13.56 -2.03
C VAL A 203 -19.90 -14.63 -1.93
N GLN A 204 -19.55 -15.92 -2.02
CA GLN A 204 -20.51 -17.02 -1.88
C GLN A 204 -21.19 -17.06 -0.51
N LEU A 205 -20.48 -16.62 0.53
CA LEU A 205 -21.04 -16.50 1.89
C LEU A 205 -21.87 -15.23 2.10
N GLY A 206 -22.03 -14.38 1.08
CA GLY A 206 -22.73 -13.10 1.18
C GLY A 206 -21.97 -12.04 1.98
N ILE A 207 -20.63 -12.10 1.97
CA ILE A 207 -19.72 -11.16 2.63
C ILE A 207 -18.97 -10.40 1.54
N GLU A 208 -18.96 -9.07 1.61
CA GLU A 208 -18.22 -8.25 0.65
C GLU A 208 -16.71 -8.38 0.91
N PRO A 209 -15.90 -8.87 -0.06
CA PRO A 209 -14.47 -9.03 0.15
C PRO A 209 -13.67 -7.79 -0.24
N VAL A 210 -12.50 -7.64 0.39
CA VAL A 210 -11.37 -6.85 -0.11
C VAL A 210 -10.23 -7.81 -0.45
N CYS A 211 -9.95 -8.02 -1.73
CA CYS A 211 -8.86 -8.89 -2.17
C CYS A 211 -7.52 -8.19 -1.98
N GLN A 212 -6.63 -8.74 -1.14
CA GLN A 212 -5.27 -8.22 -0.98
C GLN A 212 -4.37 -8.71 -2.11
N SER A 213 -3.73 -7.77 -2.82
CA SER A 213 -2.74 -8.03 -3.87
C SER A 213 -1.39 -7.45 -3.48
N THR A 214 -0.31 -8.23 -3.61
CA THR A 214 1.04 -7.80 -3.22
C THR A 214 2.00 -7.72 -4.41
N CYS A 215 2.73 -6.60 -4.54
CA CYS A 215 3.78 -6.43 -5.54
C CYS A 215 4.91 -7.47 -5.39
N ARG A 216 5.13 -7.94 -4.16
CA ARG A 216 6.10 -8.98 -3.84
C ARG A 216 5.89 -10.26 -4.67
N ASP A 217 4.65 -10.59 -4.97
CA ASP A 217 4.26 -11.89 -5.55
C ASP A 217 3.80 -11.78 -7.02
N HIS A 218 3.64 -10.55 -7.54
CA HIS A 218 3.06 -10.32 -8.86
C HIS A 218 4.01 -9.64 -9.84
N THR A 219 3.96 -10.13 -11.10
CA THR A 219 4.33 -9.35 -12.28
C THR A 219 3.16 -8.44 -12.67
N LYS A 220 3.40 -7.43 -13.53
CA LYS A 220 2.31 -6.61 -14.08
C LYS A 220 1.23 -7.47 -14.75
N THR A 221 1.65 -8.47 -15.55
CA THR A 221 0.71 -9.35 -16.26
C THR A 221 -0.15 -10.18 -15.30
N THR A 222 0.46 -10.79 -14.27
CA THR A 222 -0.28 -11.62 -13.31
C THR A 222 -1.21 -10.78 -12.44
N PHE A 223 -0.85 -9.52 -12.16
CA PHE A 223 -1.74 -8.60 -11.46
C PHE A 223 -2.98 -8.24 -12.30
N ILE A 224 -2.80 -7.91 -13.59
CA ILE A 224 -3.95 -7.65 -14.48
C ILE A 224 -4.84 -8.89 -14.59
N ALA A 225 -4.25 -10.10 -14.72
CA ALA A 225 -5.01 -11.34 -14.73
C ALA A 225 -5.81 -11.55 -13.43
N GLU A 226 -5.24 -11.19 -12.27
CA GLU A 226 -5.95 -11.22 -10.99
C GLU A 226 -7.12 -10.23 -10.95
N LEU A 227 -6.98 -9.02 -11.50
CA LEU A 227 -8.10 -8.08 -11.60
C LEU A 227 -9.26 -8.63 -12.47
N LEU A 228 -8.93 -9.33 -13.57
CA LEU A 228 -9.92 -10.00 -14.41
C LEU A 228 -10.61 -11.13 -13.64
N GLN A 229 -9.85 -11.94 -12.90
CA GLN A 229 -10.40 -13.01 -12.04
C GLN A 229 -11.33 -12.45 -10.96
N ASN A 230 -10.92 -11.35 -10.31
CA ASN A 230 -11.74 -10.67 -9.31
C ASN A 230 -13.07 -10.16 -9.91
N GLN A 231 -13.02 -9.53 -11.10
CA GLN A 231 -14.23 -9.08 -11.80
C GLN A 231 -15.16 -10.26 -12.14
N LEU A 232 -14.60 -11.37 -12.61
CA LEU A 232 -15.38 -12.58 -12.97
C LEU A 232 -16.08 -13.19 -11.76
N ASN A 233 -15.46 -13.12 -10.58
CA ASN A 233 -15.97 -13.64 -9.31
C ASN A 233 -16.77 -12.61 -8.49
N ALA A 234 -17.14 -11.47 -9.08
CA ALA A 234 -17.85 -10.39 -8.41
C ALA A 234 -17.14 -9.86 -7.14
N VAL A 235 -15.82 -9.87 -7.12
CA VAL A 235 -14.98 -9.29 -6.06
C VAL A 235 -14.78 -7.80 -6.35
N PRO A 236 -15.41 -6.89 -5.59
CA PRO A 236 -15.48 -5.48 -5.98
C PRO A 236 -14.30 -4.64 -5.48
N ASN A 237 -13.59 -5.09 -4.44
CA ASN A 237 -12.55 -4.30 -3.78
C ASN A 237 -11.19 -4.96 -3.89
N VAL A 238 -10.14 -4.17 -4.17
CA VAL A 238 -8.75 -4.65 -4.25
C VAL A 238 -7.85 -3.76 -3.40
N LEU A 239 -7.07 -4.35 -2.50
CA LEU A 239 -6.07 -3.66 -1.68
C LEU A 239 -4.67 -3.88 -2.26
N CYS A 240 -4.09 -2.84 -2.84
CA CYS A 240 -2.77 -2.86 -3.46
C CYS A 240 -1.66 -2.65 -2.42
N LEU A 241 -0.86 -3.66 -2.17
CA LEU A 241 0.19 -3.67 -1.15
C LEU A 241 1.57 -3.83 -1.80
N THR A 242 2.60 -3.23 -1.21
CA THR A 242 3.98 -3.55 -1.60
C THR A 242 4.33 -4.99 -1.21
N GLY A 243 3.90 -5.42 -0.05
CA GLY A 243 4.25 -6.71 0.55
C GLY A 243 5.58 -6.65 1.33
N ASP A 244 5.62 -7.36 2.47
CA ASP A 244 6.81 -7.49 3.29
C ASP A 244 7.85 -8.37 2.63
N SER A 245 9.13 -8.13 2.93
CA SER A 245 10.21 -8.93 2.36
C SER A 245 10.24 -10.35 2.95
N TYR A 246 10.55 -11.32 2.07
CA TYR A 246 10.88 -12.69 2.48
C TYR A 246 12.37 -12.87 2.81
N ALA A 247 13.07 -11.80 3.18
CA ALA A 247 14.53 -11.82 3.40
C ALA A 247 15.03 -12.93 4.34
N GLY A 248 14.19 -13.35 5.29
CA GLY A 248 14.49 -14.48 6.18
C GLY A 248 14.27 -15.88 5.59
N VAL A 249 13.81 -15.99 4.33
CA VAL A 249 13.55 -17.29 3.66
C VAL A 249 14.39 -17.40 2.40
N PRO A 250 15.59 -18.02 2.48
CA PRO A 250 16.60 -17.99 1.42
C PRO A 250 16.17 -18.82 0.27
N LYS A 251 15.61 -18.94 -0.59
CA LYS A 251 15.20 -19.78 -1.73
C LYS A 251 13.97 -19.26 -2.46
N ILE A 252 13.34 -18.18 -1.98
CA ILE A 252 12.16 -17.59 -2.60
C ILE A 252 12.59 -16.31 -3.31
N LYS A 253 12.40 -16.25 -4.63
CA LYS A 253 12.59 -15.03 -5.41
C LYS A 253 11.33 -14.16 -5.28
N GLN A 254 11.52 -12.94 -4.77
CA GLN A 254 10.48 -11.92 -4.73
C GLN A 254 10.42 -11.22 -6.10
N VAL A 255 9.23 -10.85 -6.55
CA VAL A 255 9.02 -10.30 -7.89
C VAL A 255 9.28 -8.80 -7.93
N PHE A 256 8.47 -8.01 -7.21
CA PHE A 256 8.53 -6.54 -7.18
C PHE A 256 8.68 -5.88 -8.56
N ASP A 257 7.94 -6.38 -9.56
CA ASP A 257 7.90 -5.78 -10.90
C ASP A 257 7.30 -4.37 -10.89
N MET A 258 6.59 -4.03 -9.81
CA MET A 258 6.04 -2.72 -9.52
C MET A 258 6.06 -2.47 -8.01
N ASP A 259 5.72 -1.27 -7.58
CA ASP A 259 5.44 -0.92 -6.19
C ASP A 259 3.94 -0.65 -5.99
N GLY A 260 3.51 -0.53 -4.73
CA GLY A 260 2.09 -0.41 -4.41
C GLY A 260 1.41 0.84 -5.02
N ALA A 261 2.13 1.91 -5.30
CA ALA A 261 1.56 3.08 -5.97
C ALA A 261 1.40 2.82 -7.48
N LEU A 262 2.36 2.15 -8.11
CA LEU A 262 2.24 1.73 -9.51
C LEU A 262 1.13 0.69 -9.69
N MET A 263 0.97 -0.23 -8.74
CA MET A 263 -0.12 -1.21 -8.77
C MET A 263 -1.49 -0.51 -8.78
N VAL A 264 -1.67 0.50 -7.94
CA VAL A 264 -2.87 1.36 -7.97
C VAL A 264 -3.02 2.06 -9.32
N TYR A 265 -1.93 2.63 -9.86
CA TYR A 265 -1.94 3.34 -11.14
C TYR A 265 -2.37 2.43 -12.29
N GLU A 266 -1.79 1.24 -12.42
CA GLU A 266 -2.12 0.26 -13.46
C GLU A 266 -3.60 -0.17 -13.38
N ALA A 267 -4.09 -0.47 -12.18
CA ALA A 267 -5.50 -0.83 -11.97
C ALA A 267 -6.45 0.33 -12.28
N ARG A 268 -6.10 1.55 -11.85
CA ARG A 268 -6.89 2.76 -12.11
C ARG A 268 -6.93 3.09 -13.59
N HIS A 269 -5.78 3.04 -14.28
CA HIS A 269 -5.68 3.30 -15.71
C HIS A 269 -6.58 2.33 -16.49
N LEU A 270 -6.49 1.03 -16.18
CA LEU A 270 -7.34 0.02 -16.80
C LEU A 270 -8.83 0.27 -16.54
N ARG A 271 -9.22 0.59 -15.31
CA ARG A 271 -10.61 0.92 -14.93
C ARG A 271 -11.19 2.09 -15.72
N GLU A 272 -10.39 3.16 -15.90
CA GLU A 272 -10.83 4.41 -16.52
C GLU A 272 -10.82 4.35 -18.07
N THR A 273 -9.80 3.72 -18.63
CA THR A 273 -9.55 3.75 -20.08
C THR A 273 -9.93 2.47 -20.81
N GLY A 274 -10.04 1.36 -20.09
CA GLY A 274 -10.15 0.02 -20.66
C GLY A 274 -8.88 -0.47 -21.36
N VAL A 275 -7.74 0.19 -21.14
CA VAL A 275 -6.46 -0.10 -21.79
C VAL A 275 -5.44 -0.53 -20.75
N VAL A 276 -4.71 -1.61 -21.01
CA VAL A 276 -3.56 -2.04 -20.20
C VAL A 276 -2.40 -1.08 -20.48
N HIS A 277 -1.98 -0.31 -19.49
CA HIS A 277 -1.03 0.80 -19.67
C HIS A 277 0.32 0.34 -20.26
N PHE A 278 0.89 -0.76 -19.78
CA PHE A 278 2.23 -1.22 -20.19
C PHE A 278 2.27 -1.96 -21.53
N THR A 279 1.12 -2.41 -22.09
CA THR A 279 1.04 -3.06 -23.42
C THR A 279 0.31 -2.22 -24.45
N GLY A 280 -0.53 -1.27 -24.02
CA GLY A 280 -1.44 -0.53 -24.90
C GLY A 280 -2.65 -1.35 -25.38
N GLU A 281 -2.82 -2.59 -24.88
CA GLU A 281 -3.91 -3.48 -25.28
C GLU A 281 -5.24 -3.04 -24.67
N ARG A 282 -6.28 -2.98 -25.49
CA ARG A 282 -7.64 -2.68 -25.04
C ARG A 282 -8.35 -3.96 -24.58
N MET A 283 -8.91 -3.93 -23.38
CA MET A 283 -9.69 -5.04 -22.84
C MET A 283 -11.18 -4.88 -23.09
N THR A 284 -11.83 -6.00 -23.39
CA THR A 284 -13.29 -6.10 -23.43
C THR A 284 -13.81 -6.20 -22.01
N ASN A 285 -14.80 -5.37 -21.65
CA ASN A 285 -15.39 -5.32 -20.31
C ASN A 285 -14.33 -5.22 -19.19
N PRO A 286 -13.57 -4.10 -19.13
CA PRO A 286 -12.49 -3.94 -18.17
C PRO A 286 -13.00 -3.99 -16.73
N PRO A 287 -12.21 -4.52 -15.78
CA PRO A 287 -12.56 -4.58 -14.38
C PRO A 287 -12.72 -3.18 -13.77
N LYS A 288 -13.65 -3.06 -12.83
CA LYS A 288 -13.99 -1.80 -12.15
C LYS A 288 -13.80 -1.93 -10.62
N PRO A 289 -12.61 -2.23 -10.10
CA PRO A 289 -12.39 -2.37 -8.67
C PRO A 289 -12.44 -1.03 -7.95
N PHE A 290 -12.96 -1.04 -6.72
CA PHE A 290 -12.71 0.00 -5.73
C PHE A 290 -11.32 -0.24 -5.13
N LEU A 291 -10.41 0.72 -5.29
CA LEU A 291 -8.97 0.53 -5.11
C LEU A 291 -8.48 1.03 -3.75
N GLY A 292 -8.01 0.13 -2.94
CA GLY A 292 -7.33 0.42 -1.68
C GLY A 292 -5.81 0.37 -1.77
N ALA A 293 -5.16 0.99 -0.81
CA ALA A 293 -3.73 0.82 -0.54
C ALA A 293 -3.43 1.01 0.94
N ALA A 294 -2.25 0.59 1.41
CA ALA A 294 -1.85 0.81 2.79
C ALA A 294 -0.94 2.04 2.94
N ILE A 295 -0.98 2.68 4.11
CA ILE A 295 -0.03 3.71 4.54
C ILE A 295 0.46 3.41 5.95
N ASN A 296 1.73 3.71 6.24
CA ASN A 296 2.23 3.72 7.61
C ASN A 296 2.31 5.17 8.08
N PRO A 297 1.42 5.61 9.01
CA PRO A 297 1.40 6.99 9.51
C PRO A 297 2.62 7.34 10.38
N PHE A 298 3.32 6.32 10.90
CA PHE A 298 4.44 6.48 11.83
C PHE A 298 5.83 6.44 11.16
N THR A 299 5.88 6.43 9.83
CA THR A 299 7.17 6.52 9.11
C THR A 299 7.84 7.85 9.36
N GLU A 300 9.10 7.82 9.79
CA GLU A 300 9.92 9.01 10.00
C GLU A 300 10.78 9.35 8.78
N PRO A 301 11.09 10.65 8.56
CA PRO A 301 10.49 11.82 9.23
C PRO A 301 9.03 12.07 8.83
N ALA A 302 8.26 12.76 9.66
CA ALA A 302 6.80 12.91 9.58
C ALA A 302 6.24 13.46 8.24
N ASN A 303 7.07 14.06 7.39
CA ASN A 303 6.67 14.48 6.04
C ASN A 303 6.62 13.31 5.03
N VAL A 304 7.27 12.19 5.32
CA VAL A 304 7.32 11.03 4.41
C VAL A 304 5.94 10.39 4.23
N PRO A 305 5.18 10.03 5.29
CA PRO A 305 3.86 9.44 5.12
C PRO A 305 2.89 10.34 4.35
N ILE A 306 2.93 11.65 4.55
CA ILE A 306 2.10 12.61 3.79
C ILE A 306 2.46 12.60 2.30
N ARG A 307 3.76 12.62 1.95
CA ARG A 307 4.20 12.53 0.56
C ARG A 307 3.80 11.20 -0.08
N ARG A 308 3.93 10.10 0.64
CA ARG A 308 3.50 8.77 0.18
C ARG A 308 2.00 8.70 -0.04
N LEU A 309 1.21 9.29 0.86
CA LEU A 309 -0.23 9.38 0.68
C LEU A 309 -0.59 10.17 -0.59
N LYS A 310 0.02 11.34 -0.80
CA LYS A 310 -0.16 12.14 -2.03
C LYS A 310 0.23 11.37 -3.30
N GLN A 311 1.30 10.59 -3.28
CA GLN A 311 1.67 9.75 -4.43
C GLN A 311 0.58 8.71 -4.75
N LYS A 312 -0.01 8.07 -3.73
CA LYS A 312 -1.09 7.10 -3.91
C LYS A 312 -2.39 7.76 -4.38
N VAL A 313 -2.71 8.94 -3.86
CA VAL A 313 -3.84 9.75 -4.36
C VAL A 313 -3.63 10.12 -5.82
N ALA A 314 -2.43 10.58 -6.20
CA ALA A 314 -2.08 10.89 -7.59
C ALA A 314 -2.14 9.67 -8.50
N ALA A 315 -1.86 8.48 -7.99
CA ALA A 315 -2.03 7.21 -8.69
C ALA A 315 -3.51 6.78 -8.81
N GLY A 316 -4.42 7.41 -8.05
CA GLY A 316 -5.86 7.17 -8.14
C GLY A 316 -6.43 6.19 -7.14
N VAL A 317 -5.82 6.02 -5.96
CA VAL A 317 -6.37 5.22 -4.86
C VAL A 317 -7.69 5.79 -4.38
N ASP A 318 -8.63 4.93 -4.02
CA ASP A 318 -9.97 5.33 -3.54
C ASP A 318 -10.05 5.30 -2.00
N PHE A 319 -9.39 4.33 -1.34
CA PHE A 319 -9.32 4.25 0.12
C PHE A 319 -7.96 3.80 0.61
N ILE A 320 -7.67 4.11 1.86
CA ILE A 320 -6.45 3.73 2.56
C ILE A 320 -6.81 2.93 3.81
N GLN A 321 -6.12 1.81 4.03
CA GLN A 321 -6.03 1.16 5.34
C GLN A 321 -4.65 1.47 5.93
N THR A 322 -4.62 1.98 7.18
CA THR A 322 -3.32 2.32 7.79
C THR A 322 -2.66 1.08 8.40
N GLN A 323 -1.35 1.17 8.65
CA GLN A 323 -0.65 0.24 9.54
C GLN A 323 -1.26 0.35 10.96
N LEU A 324 -0.98 -0.63 11.84
CA LEU A 324 -1.50 -0.71 13.20
C LEU A 324 -1.30 0.60 13.98
N VAL A 325 -2.38 1.13 14.51
CA VAL A 325 -2.43 2.35 15.33
C VAL A 325 -2.50 1.95 16.81
N PHE A 326 -1.35 1.83 17.47
CA PHE A 326 -1.25 1.72 18.92
C PHE A 326 -1.10 3.09 19.60
N ASP A 327 -0.56 4.07 18.87
CA ASP A 327 -0.38 5.46 19.31
C ASP A 327 -1.44 6.35 18.65
N ILE A 328 -2.53 6.55 19.38
CA ILE A 328 -3.63 7.37 18.88
C ILE A 328 -3.25 8.86 18.73
N LYS A 329 -2.37 9.38 19.60
CA LYS A 329 -1.91 10.78 19.51
C LYS A 329 -1.01 11.00 18.31
N GLY A 330 -0.07 10.08 18.04
CA GLY A 330 0.75 10.13 16.84
C GLY A 330 -0.08 10.02 15.57
N PHE A 331 -1.13 9.20 15.58
CA PHE A 331 -2.07 9.09 14.47
C PHE A 331 -2.90 10.38 14.28
N GLU A 332 -3.35 11.01 15.37
CA GLU A 332 -4.04 12.30 15.33
C GLU A 332 -3.17 13.38 14.69
N CYS A 333 -1.90 13.50 15.08
CA CYS A 333 -0.95 14.42 14.44
C CYS A 333 -0.76 14.17 12.94
N PHE A 334 -0.77 12.90 12.51
CA PHE A 334 -0.76 12.57 11.09
C PHE A 334 -2.04 13.04 10.39
N MET A 335 -3.21 12.76 10.97
CA MET A 335 -4.50 13.14 10.41
C MET A 335 -4.74 14.66 10.37
N GLU A 336 -4.25 15.41 11.36
CA GLU A 336 -4.27 16.88 11.33
C GLU A 336 -3.61 17.43 10.06
N ARG A 337 -2.47 16.85 9.66
CA ARG A 337 -1.79 17.22 8.43
C ARG A 337 -2.55 16.77 7.17
N VAL A 338 -3.15 15.59 7.21
CA VAL A 338 -4.00 15.08 6.12
C VAL A 338 -5.18 16.03 5.88
N VAL A 339 -5.81 16.52 6.96
CA VAL A 339 -6.93 17.47 6.91
C VAL A 339 -6.45 18.87 6.46
N ALA A 340 -5.37 19.38 7.04
CA ALA A 340 -4.81 20.68 6.68
C ALA A 340 -4.43 20.78 5.19
N GLU A 341 -3.95 19.66 4.62
CA GLU A 341 -3.61 19.59 3.19
C GLU A 341 -4.79 19.10 2.31
N ARG A 342 -5.99 18.93 2.89
CA ARG A 342 -7.25 18.51 2.25
C ARG A 342 -7.17 17.16 1.52
N ILE A 343 -6.24 16.28 1.92
CA ILE A 343 -6.03 14.99 1.25
C ILE A 343 -7.23 14.06 1.49
N HIS A 344 -7.87 14.14 2.66
CA HIS A 344 -9.07 13.37 3.02
C HIS A 344 -10.29 13.62 2.10
N GLU A 345 -10.27 14.69 1.32
CA GLU A 345 -11.31 14.98 0.32
C GLU A 345 -11.12 14.16 -0.97
N ASP A 346 -9.92 13.62 -1.18
CA ASP A 346 -9.58 12.82 -2.36
C ASP A 346 -9.54 11.30 -2.07
N VAL A 347 -9.49 10.89 -0.81
CA VAL A 347 -9.33 9.48 -0.42
C VAL A 347 -9.93 9.20 0.95
N PHE A 348 -10.62 8.07 1.11
CA PHE A 348 -11.13 7.62 2.41
C PHE A 348 -10.02 6.97 3.24
N ILE A 349 -9.92 7.28 4.55
CA ILE A 349 -8.88 6.74 5.43
C ILE A 349 -9.52 5.89 6.52
N LEU A 350 -9.12 4.61 6.59
CA LEU A 350 -9.53 3.66 7.60
C LEU A 350 -8.34 3.38 8.53
N ALA A 351 -8.54 3.62 9.82
CA ALA A 351 -7.51 3.39 10.84
C ALA A 351 -7.34 1.88 11.11
N GLY A 352 -6.12 1.38 11.04
CA GLY A 352 -5.79 -0.01 11.37
C GLY A 352 -5.74 -0.22 12.88
N ILE A 353 -6.66 -0.99 13.45
CA ILE A 353 -6.78 -1.21 14.89
C ILE A 353 -6.31 -2.62 15.26
N PRO A 354 -5.29 -2.75 16.11
CA PRO A 354 -4.83 -4.05 16.60
C PRO A 354 -5.81 -4.65 17.61
N VAL A 355 -6.16 -5.91 17.46
CA VAL A 355 -6.96 -6.70 18.41
C VAL A 355 -6.10 -7.87 18.91
N VAL A 356 -5.48 -7.73 20.08
CA VAL A 356 -4.48 -8.68 20.59
C VAL A 356 -5.07 -9.54 21.69
N THR A 357 -5.46 -10.77 21.36
CA THR A 357 -6.17 -11.66 22.29
C THR A 357 -5.39 -12.92 22.65
N SER A 358 -4.11 -13.02 22.23
CA SER A 358 -3.26 -14.18 22.58
C SER A 358 -1.81 -13.79 22.82
N ARG A 359 -1.11 -14.53 23.69
CA ARG A 359 0.33 -14.35 23.94
C ARG A 359 1.16 -14.58 22.67
N ALA A 360 0.76 -15.53 21.82
CA ALA A 360 1.41 -15.76 20.53
C ALA A 360 1.23 -14.57 19.59
N GLY A 361 0.03 -13.97 19.57
CA GLY A 361 -0.25 -12.73 18.82
C GLY A 361 0.59 -11.56 19.31
N LEU A 362 0.65 -11.36 20.64
CA LEU A 362 1.48 -10.30 21.25
C LEU A 362 2.96 -10.44 20.88
N ALA A 363 3.51 -11.65 20.91
CA ALA A 363 4.92 -11.93 20.59
C ALA A 363 5.30 -11.70 19.11
N VAL A 364 4.32 -11.62 18.21
CA VAL A 364 4.55 -11.36 16.77
C VAL A 364 4.68 -9.85 16.49
N LEU A 365 4.01 -8.98 17.25
CA LEU A 365 3.92 -7.54 16.98
C LEU A 365 5.27 -6.85 16.74
N PRO A 366 6.32 -7.05 17.58
CA PRO A 366 7.62 -6.41 17.37
C PRO A 366 8.34 -6.86 16.09
N ARG A 367 7.87 -7.94 15.45
CA ARG A 367 8.45 -8.52 14.23
C ARG A 367 7.73 -8.08 12.96
N ILE A 368 6.60 -7.38 13.09
CA ILE A 368 5.86 -6.88 11.93
C ILE A 368 6.56 -5.62 11.43
N PRO A 369 7.01 -5.60 10.15
CA PRO A 369 7.71 -4.45 9.61
C PRO A 369 6.90 -3.15 9.71
N GLY A 370 7.54 -2.09 10.20
CA GLY A 370 6.95 -0.74 10.27
C GLY A 370 5.93 -0.53 11.38
N VAL A 371 5.69 -1.50 12.25
CA VAL A 371 4.76 -1.30 13.39
C VAL A 371 5.43 -0.43 14.46
N HIS A 372 4.82 0.73 14.72
CA HIS A 372 5.15 1.56 15.88
C HIS A 372 4.40 1.04 17.10
N LEU A 373 5.11 0.44 18.03
CA LEU A 373 4.56 -0.15 19.24
C LEU A 373 5.09 0.57 20.49
N PRO A 374 4.33 1.52 21.06
CA PRO A 374 4.73 2.22 22.28
C PRO A 374 4.95 1.25 23.44
N GLN A 375 5.97 1.50 24.26
CA GLN A 375 6.29 0.67 25.42
C GLN A 375 5.10 0.54 26.38
N ALA A 376 4.36 1.62 26.63
CA ALA A 376 3.18 1.62 27.50
C ALA A 376 2.08 0.67 26.99
N ALA A 377 1.87 0.59 25.66
CA ALA A 377 0.90 -0.34 25.08
C ALA A 377 1.34 -1.79 25.26
N MET A 378 2.63 -2.07 25.04
CA MET A 378 3.21 -3.40 25.23
C MET A 378 3.11 -3.83 26.70
N GLU A 379 3.53 -2.99 27.65
CA GLU A 379 3.44 -3.25 29.10
C GLU A 379 1.99 -3.48 29.57
N ARG A 380 1.04 -2.71 29.06
CA ARG A 380 -0.39 -2.86 29.36
C ARG A 380 -0.87 -4.26 29.01
N LEU A 381 -0.56 -4.73 27.78
CA LEU A 381 -0.96 -6.05 27.29
C LEU A 381 -0.19 -7.20 27.98
N GLU A 382 1.10 -7.01 28.27
CA GLU A 382 1.92 -8.03 28.94
C GLU A 382 1.48 -8.28 30.39
N ARG A 383 1.11 -7.23 31.11
CA ARG A 383 0.70 -7.30 32.52
C ARG A 383 -0.75 -7.72 32.71
N ALA A 384 -1.55 -7.77 31.65
CA ALA A 384 -2.96 -8.10 31.74
C ALA A 384 -3.19 -9.51 32.31
N PRO A 385 -3.97 -9.68 33.39
CA PRO A 385 -4.33 -10.99 33.94
C PRO A 385 -5.13 -11.82 32.93
N ASP A 386 -6.05 -11.18 32.21
CA ASP A 386 -6.79 -11.71 31.07
C ASP A 386 -6.43 -10.88 29.81
N LEU A 387 -5.47 -11.39 29.04
CA LEU A 387 -5.04 -10.70 27.82
C LEU A 387 -6.14 -10.61 26.77
N ALA A 388 -7.05 -11.58 26.70
CA ALA A 388 -8.11 -11.57 25.71
C ALA A 388 -9.12 -10.43 26.01
N ALA A 389 -9.57 -10.33 27.25
CA ALA A 389 -10.45 -9.26 27.68
C ALA A 389 -9.78 -7.88 27.55
N GLU A 390 -8.53 -7.73 28.00
CA GLU A 390 -7.77 -6.50 27.92
C GLU A 390 -7.52 -6.06 26.46
N GLY A 391 -7.15 -7.00 25.58
CA GLY A 391 -6.90 -6.74 24.17
C GLY A 391 -8.15 -6.26 23.44
N VAL A 392 -9.31 -6.79 23.76
CA VAL A 392 -10.61 -6.34 23.24
C VAL A 392 -10.95 -4.93 23.76
N ALA A 393 -10.79 -4.70 25.08
CA ALA A 393 -11.04 -3.39 25.69
C ALA A 393 -10.12 -2.32 25.08
N PHE A 394 -8.83 -2.62 24.98
CA PHE A 394 -7.86 -1.70 24.39
C PHE A 394 -8.16 -1.41 22.91
N ALA A 395 -8.51 -2.42 22.12
CA ALA A 395 -8.91 -2.23 20.73
C ALA A 395 -10.18 -1.35 20.61
N ALA A 396 -11.16 -1.56 21.47
CA ALA A 396 -12.38 -0.73 21.51
C ALA A 396 -12.07 0.73 21.87
N GLU A 397 -11.18 0.97 22.83
CA GLU A 397 -10.70 2.32 23.18
C GLU A 397 -10.02 3.00 21.97
N LEU A 398 -9.08 2.31 21.31
CA LEU A 398 -8.38 2.84 20.13
C LEU A 398 -9.33 3.11 18.97
N ALA A 399 -10.24 2.18 18.68
CA ALA A 399 -11.23 2.33 17.61
C ALA A 399 -12.20 3.49 17.88
N THR A 400 -12.68 3.63 19.12
CA THR A 400 -13.53 4.74 19.54
C THR A 400 -12.78 6.08 19.48
N ALA A 401 -11.52 6.12 19.88
CA ALA A 401 -10.71 7.33 19.76
C ALA A 401 -10.49 7.70 18.28
N ALA A 402 -10.15 6.73 17.43
CA ALA A 402 -9.96 6.94 16.00
C ALA A 402 -11.24 7.46 15.32
N SER A 403 -12.44 6.98 15.73
CA SER A 403 -13.70 7.41 15.15
C SER A 403 -14.06 8.88 15.41
N ARG A 404 -13.36 9.54 16.32
CA ARG A 404 -13.54 10.96 16.64
C ARG A 404 -12.56 11.89 15.90
N ILE A 405 -11.56 11.30 15.24
CA ILE A 405 -10.53 12.07 14.54
C ILE A 405 -11.06 12.55 13.18
N PRO A 406 -11.05 13.86 12.89
CA PRO A 406 -11.49 14.39 11.61
C PRO A 406 -10.77 13.75 10.42
N GLY A 407 -11.50 13.44 9.36
CA GLY A 407 -10.97 12.80 8.14
C GLY A 407 -10.81 11.28 8.22
N VAL A 408 -11.08 10.65 9.37
CA VAL A 408 -11.14 9.19 9.49
C VAL A 408 -12.53 8.72 9.07
N ALA A 409 -12.60 7.87 8.06
CA ALA A 409 -13.84 7.37 7.46
C ALA A 409 -14.24 5.96 7.97
N GLY A 410 -13.41 5.34 8.78
CA GLY A 410 -13.68 4.00 9.31
C GLY A 410 -12.48 3.38 10.00
N VAL A 411 -12.65 2.12 10.39
CA VAL A 411 -11.59 1.30 11.01
C VAL A 411 -11.41 -0.02 10.28
N HIS A 412 -10.20 -0.54 10.38
CA HIS A 412 -9.83 -1.88 9.94
C HIS A 412 -9.27 -2.69 11.10
N LEU A 413 -10.04 -3.69 11.58
CA LEU A 413 -9.66 -4.51 12.73
C LEU A 413 -8.74 -5.65 12.30
N MET A 414 -7.53 -5.71 12.86
CA MET A 414 -6.52 -6.74 12.60
C MET A 414 -6.34 -7.63 13.85
N LEU A 415 -6.75 -8.89 13.74
CA LEU A 415 -6.77 -9.83 14.86
C LEU A 415 -5.43 -10.57 15.04
N PHE A 416 -4.91 -10.49 16.26
CA PHE A 416 -3.76 -11.26 16.75
C PHE A 416 -4.22 -12.26 17.82
N GLY A 417 -5.10 -13.17 17.41
CA GLY A 417 -5.78 -14.12 18.30
C GLY A 417 -6.27 -15.36 17.56
N PRO A 418 -6.91 -16.28 18.30
CA PRO A 418 -7.33 -17.58 17.78
C PRO A 418 -8.68 -17.54 17.04
N THR A 419 -9.59 -16.62 17.38
CA THR A 419 -10.94 -16.57 16.80
C THR A 419 -11.46 -15.15 16.60
N HIS A 420 -12.23 -14.94 15.52
CA HIS A 420 -12.85 -13.66 15.18
C HIS A 420 -14.14 -13.36 15.98
N ALA A 421 -14.58 -14.27 16.86
CA ALA A 421 -15.80 -14.11 17.69
C ALA A 421 -15.77 -12.83 18.56
N VAL A 422 -14.59 -12.29 18.84
CA VAL A 422 -14.42 -11.06 19.63
C VAL A 422 -14.63 -9.77 18.83
N LEU A 423 -14.56 -9.82 17.49
CA LEU A 423 -14.60 -8.60 16.66
C LEU A 423 -15.97 -7.92 16.60
N PRO A 424 -17.11 -8.65 16.54
CA PRO A 424 -18.44 -8.04 16.48
C PRO A 424 -18.74 -7.08 17.64
N GLN A 425 -18.31 -7.39 18.86
CA GLN A 425 -18.53 -6.52 20.00
C GLN A 425 -17.77 -5.19 19.93
N ILE A 426 -16.57 -5.20 19.31
CA ILE A 426 -15.81 -3.96 19.05
C ILE A 426 -16.53 -3.15 17.98
N ALA A 427 -16.95 -3.81 16.88
CA ALA A 427 -17.65 -3.16 15.78
C ALA A 427 -18.98 -2.52 16.24
N ALA A 428 -19.74 -3.20 17.11
CA ALA A 428 -21.01 -2.70 17.62
C ALA A 428 -20.89 -1.46 18.53
N ALA A 429 -19.70 -1.19 19.10
CA ALA A 429 -19.45 -0.02 19.92
C ALA A 429 -19.11 1.26 19.13
N LEU A 430 -18.97 1.15 17.81
CA LEU A 430 -18.55 2.25 16.94
C LEU A 430 -19.76 3.02 16.35
N PRO A 431 -19.60 4.32 16.05
CA PRO A 431 -20.66 5.11 15.45
C PRO A 431 -21.02 4.61 14.04
N ASP A 432 -22.24 4.90 13.60
CA ASP A 432 -22.68 4.56 12.25
C ASP A 432 -22.29 5.62 11.20
N GLU A 433 -22.01 6.85 11.64
CA GLU A 433 -21.63 7.97 10.78
C GLU A 433 -20.20 8.43 11.07
N SER A 434 -19.51 8.85 10.03
CA SER A 434 -18.19 9.46 10.15
C SER A 434 -18.29 10.83 10.86
N PRO A 435 -17.25 11.23 11.61
CA PRO A 435 -17.23 12.55 12.22
C PRO A 435 -17.36 13.61 11.12
N SER A 436 -18.26 14.59 11.34
CA SER A 436 -18.43 15.69 10.40
C SER A 436 -17.08 16.37 10.15
N ASN A 437 -16.66 16.44 8.89
CA ASN A 437 -15.52 17.27 8.53
C ASN A 437 -15.78 18.70 9.01
N PRO A 438 -14.84 19.37 9.67
CA PRO A 438 -15.02 20.77 10.02
C PRO A 438 -15.32 21.52 8.73
N THR A 439 -16.50 22.19 8.70
CA THR A 439 -16.87 23.06 7.59
C THR A 439 -15.71 24.04 7.38
N PRO A 440 -15.23 24.29 6.15
CA PRO A 440 -14.18 25.25 5.92
C PRO A 440 -14.62 26.61 6.49
N SER A 441 -14.11 26.99 7.65
CA SER A 441 -14.25 28.36 8.10
C SER A 441 -13.60 29.21 7.02
N CYS A 442 -14.35 30.15 6.46
CA CYS A 442 -13.87 31.15 5.52
C CYS A 442 -12.59 31.78 6.07
N LEU A 443 -11.45 31.27 5.69
CA LEU A 443 -10.18 31.96 5.83
C LEU A 443 -10.19 33.04 4.76
N SER A 444 -10.53 34.25 5.17
CA SER A 444 -10.33 35.47 4.40
C SER A 444 -8.86 35.53 3.95
N PRO A 445 -8.57 35.83 2.68
CA PRO A 445 -7.20 35.98 2.23
C PRO A 445 -6.61 37.24 2.88
N THR A 446 -5.57 37.06 3.69
CA THR A 446 -4.61 38.11 4.05
C THR A 446 -3.35 37.96 3.23
#